data_0a6c324de95d58383c0b0bb101ab00e0
#
_entry.id   0a6c324de95d58383c0b0bb101ab00e0
#
_cell.length_a   1.000
_cell.length_b   1.000
_cell.length_c   1.000
_cell.angle_alpha   90.00
_cell.angle_beta   90.00
_cell.angle_gamma   90.00
#
_symmetry.space_group_name_H-M   'P 1'
#
loop_
_entity.id
_entity.type
_entity.pdbx_description
1 polymer ?
#
loop_
_entity_poly.entity_id
_entity_poly.type
_entity_poly.pdbx_seq_one_letter_code
_entity_poly.pdbx_strand_id
1 'polypeptide(L)'
;LIAETKNKVIEIKVEKLYEKYLEYPDLISIDVREPEEYKTVAIDRAVNFPRGMLEMKIAQHPLVNHHCEIEHSLQELSEKDIYLICGTGARSALSIQALQNIGFEKLYSVEGGMQAWIDEGYPTVSYLN
;
A
#
# COMPACT_ATOMS: atom_id res chain seq x y z
N LEU A 1 12.20 -18.18 -4.63
CA LEU A 1 11.79 -17.33 -3.49
C LEU A 1 10.80 -16.27 -3.92
N ILE A 2 11.14 -15.47 -4.91
CA ILE A 2 10.23 -14.43 -5.41
C ILE A 2 8.98 -15.08 -6.03
N ALA A 3 9.15 -16.19 -6.73
CA ALA A 3 8.02 -16.91 -7.33
C ALA A 3 7.08 -17.45 -6.26
N GLU A 4 7.61 -17.98 -5.16
CA GLU A 4 6.78 -18.44 -4.04
C GLU A 4 6.03 -17.28 -3.39
N THR A 5 6.72 -16.15 -3.20
CA THR A 5 6.08 -14.95 -2.65
C THR A 5 4.94 -14.50 -3.55
N LYS A 6 5.17 -14.45 -4.86
CA LYS A 6 4.13 -14.07 -5.82
C LYS A 6 2.93 -15.00 -5.78
N ASN A 7 3.16 -16.30 -5.62
CA ASN A 7 2.07 -17.28 -5.57
C ASN A 7 1.17 -17.10 -4.35
N LYS A 8 1.68 -16.43 -3.30
CA LYS A 8 0.91 -16.15 -2.08
C LYS A 8 0.29 -14.77 -2.07
N VAL A 9 0.58 -13.95 -3.07
CA VAL A 9 0.14 -12.55 -3.13
C VAL A 9 -1.15 -12.47 -3.94
N ILE A 10 -2.13 -11.79 -3.37
CA ILE A 10 -3.37 -11.46 -4.09
C ILE A 10 -3.13 -10.16 -4.82
N GLU A 11 -3.31 -10.17 -6.14
CA GLU A 11 -3.14 -8.98 -6.96
C GLU A 11 -4.49 -8.37 -7.30
N ILE A 12 -4.52 -7.04 -7.41
CA ILE A 12 -5.70 -6.29 -7.83
C ILE A 12 -5.30 -5.38 -8.99
N LYS A 13 -6.14 -5.30 -10.00
CA LYS A 13 -5.90 -4.41 -11.14
C LYS A 13 -6.22 -2.97 -10.77
N VAL A 14 -5.55 -2.01 -11.43
CA VAL A 14 -5.74 -0.60 -11.14
C VAL A 14 -7.18 -0.13 -11.38
N GLU A 15 -7.88 -0.72 -12.36
CA GLU A 15 -9.28 -0.40 -12.62
C GLU A 15 -10.14 -0.71 -11.40
N LYS A 16 -9.90 -1.86 -10.79
CA LYS A 16 -10.63 -2.28 -9.59
C LYS A 16 -10.26 -1.44 -8.39
N LEU A 17 -9.00 -1.10 -8.26
CA LEU A 17 -8.55 -0.21 -7.19
C LEU A 17 -9.21 1.15 -7.30
N TYR A 18 -9.29 1.69 -8.52
CA TYR A 18 -9.91 2.99 -8.74
C TYR A 18 -11.39 2.98 -8.38
N GLU A 19 -12.13 1.91 -8.73
CA GLU A 19 -13.51 1.76 -8.32
C GLU A 19 -13.66 1.80 -6.80
N LYS A 20 -12.82 1.05 -6.10
CA LYS A 20 -12.85 1.01 -4.62
C LYS A 20 -12.45 2.35 -4.02
N TYR A 21 -11.50 3.02 -4.64
CA TYR A 21 -11.03 4.33 -4.22
C TYR A 21 -12.16 5.36 -4.25
N LEU A 22 -13.02 5.31 -5.28
CA LEU A 22 -14.16 6.21 -5.41
C LEU A 22 -15.29 5.84 -4.42
N GLU A 23 -15.43 4.56 -4.12
CA GLU A 23 -16.52 4.07 -3.28
C GLU A 23 -16.21 4.16 -1.78
N TYR A 24 -14.97 3.94 -1.38
CA TYR A 24 -14.57 3.85 0.03
C TYR A 24 -13.63 5.00 0.43
N PRO A 25 -14.15 6.03 1.14
CA PRO A 25 -13.30 7.15 1.58
C PRO A 25 -12.16 6.73 2.51
N ASP A 26 -12.36 5.64 3.27
CA ASP A 26 -11.40 5.16 4.26
C ASP A 26 -10.51 4.03 3.72
N LEU A 27 -10.50 3.82 2.42
CA LEU A 27 -9.66 2.81 1.81
C LEU A 27 -8.19 3.04 2.19
N ILE A 28 -7.53 1.97 2.61
CA ILE A 28 -6.13 2.03 3.03
C ILE A 28 -5.23 1.65 1.86
N SER A 29 -4.48 2.61 1.36
CA SER A 29 -3.47 2.37 0.34
C SER A 29 -2.13 2.86 0.85
N ILE A 30 -1.12 2.02 0.72
CA ILE A 30 0.23 2.33 1.19
C ILE A 30 1.16 2.28 -0.01
N ASP A 31 1.86 3.40 -0.23
CA ASP A 31 2.85 3.51 -1.30
C ASP A 31 4.21 3.14 -0.71
N VAL A 32 4.78 2.05 -1.22
CA VAL A 32 6.04 1.52 -0.69
C VAL A 32 7.26 1.97 -1.50
N ARG A 33 7.06 2.93 -2.41
CA ARG A 33 8.17 3.51 -3.18
C ARG A 33 9.00 4.43 -2.29
N GLU A 34 10.13 4.87 -2.83
CA GLU A 34 10.98 5.84 -2.11
C GLU A 34 10.29 7.20 -2.02
N PRO A 35 10.60 8.00 -0.99
CA PRO A 35 9.94 9.30 -0.80
C PRO A 35 10.00 10.23 -2.00
N GLU A 36 11.12 10.26 -2.73
CA GLU A 36 11.26 11.11 -3.91
C GLU A 36 10.29 10.73 -5.01
N GLU A 37 10.07 9.43 -5.21
CA GLU A 37 9.10 8.95 -6.18
C GLU A 37 7.68 9.35 -5.78
N TYR A 38 7.36 9.18 -4.51
CA TYR A 38 6.06 9.50 -3.96
C TYR A 38 5.76 11.00 -4.07
N LYS A 39 6.74 11.84 -3.77
CA LYS A 39 6.56 13.30 -3.87
C LYS A 39 6.31 13.75 -5.30
N THR A 40 6.94 13.10 -6.27
CA THR A 40 6.83 13.47 -7.67
C THR A 40 5.45 13.17 -8.23
N VAL A 41 4.96 11.96 -8.00
CA VAL A 41 3.63 11.56 -8.46
C VAL A 41 3.12 10.44 -7.56
N ALA A 42 1.88 10.57 -7.09
CA ALA A 42 1.27 9.58 -6.19
C ALA A 42 -0.23 9.54 -6.36
N ILE A 43 -0.84 8.51 -5.81
CA ILE A 43 -2.30 8.42 -5.70
C ILE A 43 -2.69 9.20 -4.44
N ASP A 44 -3.64 10.13 -4.58
CA ASP A 44 -4.13 10.90 -3.44
C ASP A 44 -4.62 9.97 -2.33
N ARG A 45 -4.37 10.35 -1.08
CA ARG A 45 -4.71 9.57 0.13
C ARG A 45 -3.83 8.35 0.38
N ALA A 46 -2.97 7.96 -0.55
CA ALA A 46 -2.00 6.90 -0.29
C ALA A 46 -0.95 7.40 0.70
N VAL A 47 -0.62 6.58 1.68
CA VAL A 47 0.38 6.93 2.70
C VAL A 47 1.71 6.33 2.28
N ASN A 48 2.78 7.12 2.30
CA ASN A 48 4.09 6.64 1.92
C ASN A 48 4.83 6.03 3.10
N PHE A 49 4.95 4.71 3.09
CA PHE A 49 5.82 3.97 4.00
C PHE A 49 6.80 3.19 3.13
N PRO A 50 7.99 3.74 2.85
CA PRO A 50 8.96 3.05 1.99
C PRO A 50 9.21 1.63 2.46
N ARG A 51 9.41 0.72 1.51
CA ARG A 51 9.53 -0.70 1.82
C ARG A 51 10.52 -1.00 2.94
N GLY A 52 11.67 -0.30 2.97
CA GLY A 52 12.68 -0.52 4.00
C GLY A 52 12.26 -0.11 5.40
N MET A 53 11.16 0.63 5.54
CA MET A 53 10.68 1.13 6.83
C MET A 53 9.24 0.70 7.14
N LEU A 54 8.65 -0.08 6.25
CA LEU A 54 7.23 -0.43 6.33
C LEU A 54 6.85 -1.09 7.66
N GLU A 55 7.57 -2.13 8.04
CA GLU A 55 7.25 -2.88 9.26
C GLU A 55 7.38 -2.02 10.52
N MET A 56 8.31 -1.07 10.51
CA MET A 56 8.53 -0.19 11.64
C MET A 56 7.49 0.92 11.73
N LYS A 57 6.91 1.32 10.59
CA LYS A 57 6.06 2.51 10.53
C LYS A 57 4.58 2.23 10.34
N ILE A 58 4.20 1.00 10.04
CA ILE A 58 2.80 0.71 9.69
C ILE A 58 1.83 1.06 10.82
N ALA A 59 2.24 0.93 12.07
CA ALA A 59 1.40 1.29 13.21
C ALA A 59 1.17 2.80 13.33
N GLN A 60 1.91 3.60 12.55
CA GLN A 60 1.75 5.05 12.52
C GLN A 60 0.77 5.51 11.44
N HIS A 61 0.10 4.57 10.76
CA HIS A 61 -0.88 4.95 9.75
C HIS A 61 -1.95 5.85 10.38
N PRO A 62 -2.37 6.93 9.69
CA PRO A 62 -3.31 7.91 10.25
C PRO A 62 -4.60 7.32 10.80
N LEU A 63 -5.08 6.22 10.27
CA LEU A 63 -6.31 5.58 10.76
C LEU A 63 -6.16 4.97 12.14
N VAL A 64 -4.95 4.59 12.54
CA VAL A 64 -4.72 3.84 13.78
C VAL A 64 -3.71 4.48 14.72
N ASN A 65 -3.11 5.60 14.34
CA ASN A 65 -2.06 6.23 15.14
C ASN A 65 -2.56 6.87 16.44
N HIS A 66 -3.88 6.90 16.65
CA HIS A 66 -4.47 7.43 17.87
C HIS A 66 -4.37 6.46 19.07
N HIS A 67 -4.05 5.20 18.83
CA HIS A 67 -3.88 4.23 19.91
C HIS A 67 -2.58 4.49 20.67
N CYS A 68 -2.64 4.37 21.98
CA CYS A 68 -1.44 4.52 22.83
C CYS A 68 -0.49 3.35 22.68
N GLU A 69 -1.01 2.17 22.40
CA GLU A 69 -0.22 0.95 22.27
C GLU A 69 -0.14 0.49 20.84
N ILE A 70 1.07 0.15 20.40
CA ILE A 70 1.33 -0.33 19.04
C ILE A 70 0.51 -1.57 18.73
N GLU A 71 0.32 -2.45 19.70
CA GLU A 71 -0.44 -3.68 19.53
C GLU A 71 -1.88 -3.42 19.11
N HIS A 72 -2.51 -2.40 19.70
CA HIS A 72 -3.89 -2.03 19.34
C HIS A 72 -3.96 -1.46 17.92
N SER A 73 -2.96 -0.65 17.55
CA SER A 73 -2.88 -0.10 16.18
C SER A 73 -2.74 -1.22 15.16
N LEU A 74 -1.85 -2.16 15.40
CA LEU A 74 -1.62 -3.27 14.48
C LEU A 74 -2.84 -4.17 14.39
N GLN A 75 -3.52 -4.43 15.51
CA GLN A 75 -4.70 -5.27 15.50
C GLN A 75 -5.83 -4.65 14.70
N GLU A 76 -6.11 -3.37 14.91
CA GLU A 76 -7.15 -2.69 14.16
C GLU A 76 -6.84 -2.69 12.66
N LEU A 77 -5.60 -2.37 12.30
CA LEU A 77 -5.20 -2.31 10.90
C LEU A 77 -5.26 -3.68 10.23
N SER A 78 -4.93 -4.75 10.97
CA SER A 78 -4.92 -6.12 10.43
C SER A 78 -6.31 -6.62 10.05
N GLU A 79 -7.36 -5.97 10.52
CA GLU A 79 -8.75 -6.34 10.21
C GLU A 79 -9.23 -5.71 8.90
N LYS A 80 -8.45 -4.81 8.32
CA LYS A 80 -8.84 -4.03 7.14
C LYS A 80 -8.07 -4.48 5.90
N ASP A 81 -8.69 -4.29 4.73
CA ASP A 81 -8.01 -4.53 3.46
C ASP A 81 -6.97 -3.44 3.23
N ILE A 82 -5.75 -3.85 2.89
CA ILE A 82 -4.63 -2.95 2.65
C ILE A 82 -4.10 -3.17 1.25
N TYR A 83 -4.02 -2.08 0.49
CA TYR A 83 -3.54 -2.10 -0.90
C TYR A 83 -2.15 -1.50 -0.97
N LEU A 84 -1.18 -2.28 -1.47
CA LEU A 84 0.21 -1.86 -1.52
C LEU A 84 0.59 -1.48 -2.95
N ILE A 85 1.13 -0.28 -3.11
CA ILE A 85 1.44 0.32 -4.40
C ILE A 85 2.95 0.50 -4.52
N CYS A 86 3.54 0.00 -5.61
CA CYS A 86 4.93 0.30 -5.94
C CYS A 86 5.02 0.78 -7.39
N GLY A 87 6.24 0.88 -7.93
CA GLY A 87 6.44 1.34 -9.30
C GLY A 87 5.85 0.41 -10.34
N THR A 88 6.17 -0.87 -10.26
CA THR A 88 5.80 -1.88 -11.25
C THR A 88 5.13 -3.12 -10.66
N GLY A 89 4.97 -3.19 -9.34
CA GLY A 89 4.36 -4.33 -8.66
C GLY A 89 5.34 -5.24 -7.95
N ALA A 90 6.64 -5.20 -8.28
CA ALA A 90 7.62 -6.11 -7.68
C ALA A 90 7.91 -5.80 -6.21
N ARG A 91 8.08 -4.52 -5.87
CA ARG A 91 8.36 -4.10 -4.49
C ARG A 91 7.19 -4.39 -3.56
N SER A 92 5.96 -4.27 -4.05
CA SER A 92 4.79 -4.53 -3.20
C SER A 92 4.63 -6.01 -2.89
N ALA A 93 5.07 -6.92 -3.78
CA ALA A 93 5.05 -8.35 -3.48
C ALA A 93 5.94 -8.69 -2.29
N LEU A 94 7.15 -8.10 -2.22
CA LEU A 94 8.05 -8.30 -1.09
C LEU A 94 7.51 -7.65 0.19
N SER A 95 6.86 -6.50 0.06
CA SER A 95 6.24 -5.81 1.19
C SER A 95 5.11 -6.64 1.80
N ILE A 96 4.32 -7.31 0.97
CA ILE A 96 3.27 -8.22 1.47
C ILE A 96 3.89 -9.34 2.29
N GLN A 97 4.99 -9.94 1.81
CA GLN A 97 5.66 -11.00 2.56
C GLN A 97 6.09 -10.49 3.95
N ALA A 98 6.65 -9.29 4.01
CA ALA A 98 7.09 -8.71 5.28
C ALA A 98 5.92 -8.50 6.24
N LEU A 99 4.79 -8.00 5.74
CA LEU A 99 3.61 -7.79 6.58
C LEU A 99 2.94 -9.09 6.98
N GLN A 100 2.92 -10.10 6.11
CA GLN A 100 2.41 -11.42 6.47
C GLN A 100 3.19 -12.01 7.63
N ASN A 101 4.50 -11.78 7.68
CA ASN A 101 5.36 -12.29 8.76
C ASN A 101 5.00 -11.69 10.12
N ILE A 102 4.37 -10.54 10.16
CA ILE A 102 3.93 -9.93 11.42
C ILE A 102 2.41 -10.04 11.64
N GLY A 103 1.74 -10.88 10.86
CA GLY A 103 0.36 -11.28 11.12
C GLY A 103 -0.72 -10.66 10.25
N PHE A 104 -0.37 -9.86 9.24
CA PHE A 104 -1.35 -9.29 8.33
C PHE A 104 -1.75 -10.31 7.27
N GLU A 105 -3.05 -10.41 6.96
CA GLU A 105 -3.56 -11.38 5.99
C GLU A 105 -4.35 -10.74 4.85
N LYS A 106 -4.99 -9.60 5.08
CA LYS A 106 -5.84 -8.93 4.09
C LYS A 106 -5.05 -7.93 3.26
N LEU A 107 -4.08 -8.45 2.52
CA LEU A 107 -3.13 -7.65 1.76
C LEU A 107 -3.27 -7.87 0.27
N TYR A 108 -3.20 -6.78 -0.48
CA TYR A 108 -3.33 -6.82 -1.95
C TYR A 108 -2.19 -6.04 -2.59
N SER A 109 -1.58 -6.63 -3.62
CA SER A 109 -0.59 -5.92 -4.43
C SER A 109 -1.30 -5.33 -5.65
N VAL A 110 -1.04 -4.06 -5.92
CA VAL A 110 -1.61 -3.41 -7.10
C VAL A 110 -0.81 -3.84 -8.33
N GLU A 111 -1.44 -4.61 -9.22
CA GLU A 111 -0.80 -5.14 -10.41
C GLU A 111 -0.33 -4.01 -11.33
N GLY A 112 0.95 -4.05 -11.69
CA GLY A 112 1.56 -2.99 -12.50
C GLY A 112 1.86 -1.71 -11.73
N GLY A 113 1.41 -1.61 -10.49
CA GLY A 113 1.75 -0.53 -9.58
C GLY A 113 1.38 0.86 -10.10
N MET A 114 2.16 1.84 -9.68
CA MET A 114 1.94 3.24 -10.06
C MET A 114 2.00 3.44 -11.57
N GLN A 115 2.83 2.69 -12.28
CA GLN A 115 2.95 2.81 -13.72
C GLN A 115 1.62 2.47 -14.42
N ALA A 116 0.98 1.37 -14.00
CA ALA A 116 -0.31 0.99 -14.59
C ALA A 116 -1.40 2.03 -14.31
N TRP A 117 -1.39 2.61 -13.09
CA TRP A 117 -2.32 3.66 -12.72
C TRP A 117 -2.18 4.88 -13.62
N ILE A 118 -0.93 5.31 -13.86
CA ILE A 118 -0.63 6.45 -14.73
C ILE A 118 -1.03 6.15 -16.17
N ASP A 119 -0.71 4.95 -16.66
CA ASP A 119 -0.99 4.55 -18.03
C ASP A 119 -2.49 4.55 -18.36
N GLU A 120 -3.32 4.23 -17.36
CA GLU A 120 -4.77 4.28 -17.51
C GLU A 120 -5.33 5.71 -17.37
N GLY A 121 -4.50 6.68 -17.04
CA GLY A 121 -4.94 8.07 -16.92
C GLY A 121 -5.72 8.39 -15.65
N TYR A 122 -5.62 7.58 -14.62
CA TYR A 122 -6.31 7.85 -13.35
C TYR A 122 -5.65 9.01 -12.61
N PRO A 123 -6.40 9.70 -11.75
CA PRO A 123 -5.91 10.91 -11.09
C PRO A 123 -4.67 10.69 -10.23
N THR A 124 -3.75 11.64 -10.30
CA THR A 124 -2.54 11.64 -9.48
C THR A 124 -2.36 12.99 -8.82
N VAL A 125 -1.54 13.03 -7.76
CA VAL A 125 -1.16 14.25 -7.08
C VAL A 125 0.36 14.37 -7.06
N SER A 126 0.84 15.58 -6.85
CA SER A 126 2.28 15.85 -6.67
C SER A 126 2.46 16.66 -5.40
N TYR A 127 3.48 16.30 -4.63
CA TYR A 127 3.83 17.01 -3.41
C TYR A 127 5.08 17.87 -3.60
N LEU A 128 5.50 18.07 -4.85
CA LEU A 128 6.58 18.98 -5.17
C LEU A 128 6.05 20.42 -5.16
N ASN A 129 6.84 21.33 -4.61
CA ASN A 129 6.49 22.75 -4.58
C ASN A 129 6.97 23.49 -5.81
#